data_733951dbb4dff009415668d66e81cb5e
#
_entry.id   733951dbb4dff009415668d66e81cb5e
#
_cell.length_a   1.000
_cell.length_b   1.000
_cell.length_c   1.000
_cell.angle_alpha   90.00
_cell.angle_beta   90.00
_cell.angle_gamma   90.00
#
_symmetry.space_group_name_H-M   'P 1'
#
loop_
_entity.id
_entity.type
_entity.pdbx_description
1 polymer ?
#
loop_
_entity_poly.entity_id
_entity_poly.type
_entity_poly.pdbx_seq_one_letter_code
_entity_poly.pdbx_strand_id
1 'polypeptide(L)'
;MQPRPPAAVSTSERNGRRVKDAAVAPRGVYRPDENVMTPAMRSPEYVQMSTAAAITLGLMNGRIYRCSCTRCLNLLLTYPEGCRANCAYCGLARHREAQRDYADRNFIRVDWPAVPMAEIVDRVAGAAGPSPFHRMCISMITHPRSEEDTVSVLKAWTARIDPAAIPVSILSNPTTMERSDVARLRDLGAEIFTVALDAASPEIFERTRGKGVQSPHRWAKYWEILHDAREIFGRGRFGAHLIVGMGETEHQLLSLVQQLVDLGGHSHLFSFFPERGSLMDHLPATPREQWRRVQLARYLIDYAGVRIEQMRFDGEGRVREFGLPWPQLQAIVEEGIAFRTSGCPGRLREDLSACDRPYGDSPPTDIASYPFQPDRAELRKIRRQLRIPVVAG
;
A
#
# COMPACT_ATOMS: atom_id res chain seq x y z
N MET A 1 -66.49 6.93 -28.94
CA MET A 1 -65.71 8.13 -28.57
C MET A 1 -64.25 7.71 -28.41
N GLN A 2 -63.44 7.98 -29.40
CA GLN A 2 -61.98 7.68 -29.36
C GLN A 2 -61.24 8.93 -28.85
N PRO A 3 -60.20 8.79 -28.04
CA PRO A 3 -59.40 9.95 -27.61
C PRO A 3 -58.38 10.33 -28.68
N ARG A 4 -58.22 11.66 -28.85
CA ARG A 4 -57.27 12.31 -29.77
C ARG A 4 -55.83 12.15 -29.30
N PRO A 5 -54.83 12.12 -30.22
CA PRO A 5 -53.40 12.15 -29.90
C PRO A 5 -52.93 13.56 -29.51
N PRO A 6 -51.88 13.69 -28.70
CA PRO A 6 -51.32 14.98 -28.30
C PRO A 6 -50.49 15.63 -29.41
N ALA A 7 -50.45 16.97 -29.37
CA ALA A 7 -49.84 17.87 -30.32
C ALA A 7 -48.30 17.80 -30.34
N ALA A 8 -47.72 17.97 -31.53
CA ALA A 8 -46.28 18.08 -31.76
C ALA A 8 -45.72 19.40 -31.19
N VAL A 9 -44.62 19.28 -30.44
CA VAL A 9 -43.83 20.45 -29.94
C VAL A 9 -42.76 20.78 -30.98
N SER A 10 -42.74 22.02 -31.41
CA SER A 10 -41.79 22.58 -32.35
C SER A 10 -40.39 22.65 -31.76
N THR A 11 -39.40 22.13 -32.48
CA THR A 11 -37.96 22.28 -32.18
C THR A 11 -37.49 23.68 -32.61
N SER A 12 -37.12 24.52 -31.66
CA SER A 12 -36.39 25.76 -31.92
C SER A 12 -34.90 25.43 -32.09
N GLU A 13 -34.35 25.76 -33.23
CA GLU A 13 -32.93 25.75 -33.54
C GLU A 13 -32.15 26.64 -32.56
N ARG A 14 -31.26 26.07 -31.76
CA ARG A 14 -30.22 26.84 -31.06
C ARG A 14 -28.90 26.66 -31.79
N ASN A 15 -28.41 27.76 -32.34
CA ASN A 15 -27.07 27.94 -32.87
C ASN A 15 -25.99 27.51 -31.86
N GLY A 16 -25.49 26.30 -31.98
CA GLY A 16 -24.30 25.84 -31.29
C GLY A 16 -23.05 26.30 -31.97
N ARG A 17 -22.33 27.26 -31.39
CA ARG A 17 -20.93 27.52 -31.76
C ARG A 17 -20.12 26.23 -31.43
N ARG A 18 -19.66 25.54 -32.44
CA ARG A 18 -18.61 24.50 -32.32
C ARG A 18 -17.34 25.17 -31.79
N VAL A 19 -17.02 24.89 -30.54
CA VAL A 19 -15.66 25.04 -30.01
C VAL A 19 -14.83 24.02 -30.79
N LYS A 20 -13.85 24.50 -31.53
CA LYS A 20 -12.87 23.62 -32.17
C LYS A 20 -12.11 22.92 -31.08
N ASP A 21 -12.35 21.62 -30.93
CA ASP A 21 -11.48 20.74 -30.12
C ASP A 21 -10.08 20.84 -30.69
N ALA A 22 -9.18 21.45 -29.93
CA ALA A 22 -7.76 21.33 -30.18
C ALA A 22 -7.41 19.84 -30.01
N ALA A 23 -7.05 19.20 -31.14
CA ALA A 23 -6.61 17.82 -31.15
C ALA A 23 -5.37 17.70 -30.25
N VAL A 24 -5.56 17.19 -29.04
CA VAL A 24 -4.47 16.72 -28.19
C VAL A 24 -3.88 15.51 -28.93
N ALA A 25 -2.64 15.63 -29.40
CA ALA A 25 -1.93 14.54 -30.00
C ALA A 25 -2.03 13.28 -29.14
N PRO A 26 -2.23 12.09 -29.72
CA PRO A 26 -2.29 10.85 -28.93
C PRO A 26 -0.95 10.67 -28.23
N ARG A 27 -0.93 10.90 -26.91
CA ARG A 27 0.21 10.58 -26.06
C ARG A 27 0.38 9.07 -26.09
N GLY A 28 1.61 8.60 -26.24
CA GLY A 28 1.94 7.19 -26.39
C GLY A 28 1.19 6.32 -25.38
N VAL A 29 0.48 5.34 -25.90
CA VAL A 29 -0.25 4.36 -25.12
C VAL A 29 0.77 3.35 -24.62
N TYR A 30 0.85 3.16 -23.30
CA TYR A 30 1.62 2.05 -22.72
C TYR A 30 1.13 0.72 -23.31
N ARG A 31 2.04 -0.04 -23.91
CA ARG A 31 1.80 -1.40 -24.39
C ARG A 31 2.54 -2.35 -23.45
N PRO A 32 1.84 -3.26 -22.75
CA PRO A 32 2.47 -4.21 -21.82
C PRO A 32 3.61 -5.01 -22.46
N ASP A 33 3.48 -5.32 -23.74
CA ASP A 33 4.43 -6.15 -24.50
C ASP A 33 5.73 -5.38 -24.88
N GLU A 34 5.72 -4.05 -24.79
CA GLU A 34 6.87 -3.20 -25.13
C GLU A 34 7.70 -2.82 -23.88
N ASN A 35 7.21 -3.13 -22.66
CA ASN A 35 7.86 -2.72 -21.42
C ASN A 35 8.68 -3.85 -20.78
N VAL A 36 9.45 -4.57 -21.58
CA VAL A 36 10.52 -5.42 -21.06
C VAL A 36 11.59 -4.49 -20.49
N MET A 37 11.92 -4.65 -19.21
CA MET A 37 12.99 -3.91 -18.54
C MET A 37 14.28 -4.01 -19.35
N THR A 38 14.72 -2.91 -19.93
CA THR A 38 16.02 -2.85 -20.60
C THR A 38 17.12 -2.53 -19.59
N PRO A 39 18.40 -2.86 -19.88
CA PRO A 39 19.52 -2.48 -19.01
C PRO A 39 19.64 -0.97 -18.72
N ALA A 40 19.01 -0.13 -19.52
CA ALA A 40 18.96 1.32 -19.32
C ALA A 40 17.90 1.76 -18.31
N MET A 41 16.88 0.95 -18.02
CA MET A 41 15.79 1.30 -17.13
C MET A 41 16.19 1.04 -15.66
N ARG A 42 16.83 2.02 -15.03
CA ARG A 42 17.27 1.95 -13.63
C ARG A 42 17.00 3.25 -12.89
N SER A 43 16.86 3.12 -11.56
CA SER A 43 16.79 4.28 -10.67
C SER A 43 18.14 5.02 -10.63
N PRO A 44 18.11 6.35 -10.50
CA PRO A 44 16.96 7.19 -10.21
C PRO A 44 16.17 7.68 -11.42
N GLU A 45 16.67 7.47 -12.67
CA GLU A 45 16.08 7.96 -13.92
C GLU A 45 14.73 7.29 -14.21
N TYR A 46 14.61 6.01 -13.86
CA TYR A 46 13.40 5.21 -13.96
C TYR A 46 12.99 4.66 -12.59
N VAL A 47 11.70 4.57 -12.39
CA VAL A 47 11.10 3.88 -11.23
C VAL A 47 9.97 2.98 -11.72
N GLN A 48 9.73 1.89 -11.01
CA GLN A 48 8.48 1.16 -11.20
C GLN A 48 7.37 1.87 -10.44
N MET A 49 6.14 1.81 -10.96
CA MET A 49 4.97 2.34 -10.27
C MET A 49 3.82 1.34 -10.32
N SER A 50 2.93 1.38 -9.31
CA SER A 50 1.76 0.51 -9.34
C SER A 50 0.90 0.78 -10.58
N THR A 51 0.37 -0.29 -11.19
CA THR A 51 -0.58 -0.17 -12.32
C THR A 51 -1.73 0.80 -12.02
N ALA A 52 -2.23 0.79 -10.78
CA ALA A 52 -3.28 1.70 -10.35
C ALA A 52 -2.83 3.17 -10.43
N ALA A 53 -1.60 3.48 -10.02
CA ALA A 53 -1.04 4.82 -10.15
C ALA A 53 -0.79 5.21 -11.61
N ALA A 54 -0.30 4.29 -12.43
CA ALA A 54 -0.09 4.51 -13.86
C ALA A 54 -1.41 4.82 -14.59
N ILE A 55 -2.48 4.09 -14.30
CA ILE A 55 -3.82 4.37 -14.83
C ILE A 55 -4.35 5.73 -14.33
N THR A 56 -4.22 6.01 -13.03
CA THR A 56 -4.69 7.28 -12.44
C THR A 56 -3.95 8.48 -13.03
N LEU A 57 -2.66 8.33 -13.32
CA LEU A 57 -1.82 9.38 -13.94
C LEU A 57 -2.00 9.48 -15.48
N GLY A 58 -2.81 8.59 -16.07
CA GLY A 58 -3.03 8.56 -17.52
C GLY A 58 -1.82 8.07 -18.34
N LEU A 59 -0.91 7.32 -17.70
CA LEU A 59 0.23 6.68 -18.38
C LEU A 59 -0.18 5.35 -19.01
N MET A 60 -1.23 4.72 -18.49
CA MET A 60 -1.81 3.49 -19.00
C MET A 60 -3.31 3.66 -19.22
N ASN A 61 -3.81 3.01 -20.28
CA ASN A 61 -5.25 2.81 -20.43
C ASN A 61 -5.72 1.68 -19.52
N GLY A 62 -6.82 1.92 -18.79
CA GLY A 62 -7.38 0.89 -17.93
C GLY A 62 -8.51 1.43 -17.05
N ARG A 63 -9.20 0.50 -16.40
CA ARG A 63 -10.18 0.80 -15.35
C ARG A 63 -9.92 -0.10 -14.17
N ILE A 64 -9.92 0.49 -12.98
CA ILE A 64 -9.82 -0.27 -11.74
C ILE A 64 -11.25 -0.65 -11.34
N TYR A 65 -11.44 -1.88 -10.86
CA TYR A 65 -12.74 -2.38 -10.41
C TYR A 65 -13.39 -1.37 -9.44
N ARG A 66 -14.67 -1.07 -9.66
CA ARG A 66 -15.47 -0.04 -8.95
C ARG A 66 -14.89 1.38 -9.05
N CYS A 67 -14.16 1.68 -10.13
CA CYS A 67 -13.57 3.00 -10.36
C CYS A 67 -12.76 3.53 -9.15
N SER A 68 -12.11 2.64 -8.40
CA SER A 68 -11.25 3.03 -7.29
C SER A 68 -9.95 3.64 -7.82
N CYS A 69 -9.88 4.96 -7.88
CA CYS A 69 -8.63 5.66 -8.16
C CYS A 69 -7.67 5.51 -6.98
N THR A 70 -6.37 5.33 -7.23
CA THR A 70 -5.41 5.37 -6.14
C THR A 70 -5.13 6.80 -5.70
N ARG A 71 -5.03 7.00 -4.38
CA ARG A 71 -4.67 8.29 -3.77
C ARG A 71 -3.18 8.37 -3.43
N CYS A 72 -2.46 7.28 -3.53
CA CYS A 72 -1.03 7.24 -3.32
C CYS A 72 -0.31 6.92 -4.63
N LEU A 73 0.63 7.78 -5.00
CA LEU A 73 1.57 7.51 -6.06
C LEU A 73 2.65 6.57 -5.49
N ASN A 74 2.46 5.27 -5.68
CA ASN A 74 3.41 4.27 -5.20
C ASN A 74 4.51 4.07 -6.22
N LEU A 75 5.73 4.44 -5.85
CA LEU A 75 6.95 4.23 -6.62
C LEU A 75 7.81 3.15 -5.97
N LEU A 76 8.53 2.41 -6.79
CA LEU A 76 9.45 1.35 -6.38
C LEU A 76 10.79 1.56 -7.11
N LEU A 77 11.89 1.59 -6.39
CA LEU A 77 13.21 1.61 -7.02
C LEU A 77 13.40 0.36 -7.86
N THR A 78 14.08 0.51 -8.99
CA THR A 78 14.27 -0.57 -9.95
C THR A 78 15.69 -0.61 -10.49
N TYR A 79 16.19 -1.82 -10.67
CA TYR A 79 17.54 -2.08 -11.21
C TYR A 79 17.50 -3.33 -12.09
N PRO A 80 18.24 -3.37 -13.19
CA PRO A 80 18.33 -4.56 -14.04
C PRO A 80 18.88 -5.80 -13.31
N GLU A 81 19.70 -5.56 -12.28
CA GLU A 81 20.26 -6.61 -11.42
C GLU A 81 19.23 -7.16 -10.42
N GLY A 82 18.09 -6.48 -10.25
CA GLY A 82 17.04 -6.84 -9.31
C GLY A 82 17.40 -6.58 -7.85
N CYS A 83 16.56 -7.08 -6.95
CA CYS A 83 16.79 -7.00 -5.51
C CYS A 83 17.84 -8.01 -5.07
N ARG A 84 18.80 -7.60 -4.21
CA ARG A 84 19.82 -8.49 -3.64
C ARG A 84 19.34 -9.32 -2.46
N ALA A 85 18.16 -9.05 -1.95
CA ALA A 85 17.55 -9.85 -0.90
C ALA A 85 16.83 -11.09 -1.46
N ASN A 86 16.53 -12.03 -0.57
CA ASN A 86 15.86 -13.28 -0.92
C ASN A 86 14.70 -13.57 0.05
N CYS A 87 13.85 -12.56 0.30
CA CYS A 87 12.70 -12.72 1.17
C CYS A 87 11.76 -13.80 0.62
N ALA A 88 11.40 -14.79 1.44
CA ALA A 88 10.71 -16.02 1.03
C ALA A 88 9.34 -15.78 0.37
N TYR A 89 8.68 -14.68 0.67
CA TYR A 89 7.35 -14.30 0.22
C TYR A 89 7.34 -13.27 -0.91
N CYS A 90 8.52 -12.77 -1.32
CA CYS A 90 8.60 -11.56 -2.13
C CYS A 90 8.68 -11.89 -3.63
N GLY A 91 7.89 -11.18 -4.42
CA GLY A 91 7.94 -11.24 -5.88
C GLY A 91 9.24 -10.74 -6.50
N LEU A 92 10.07 -9.99 -5.75
CA LEU A 92 11.37 -9.49 -6.19
C LEU A 92 12.55 -10.27 -5.58
N ALA A 93 12.30 -11.42 -4.95
CA ALA A 93 13.35 -12.22 -4.32
C ALA A 93 14.41 -12.65 -5.37
N ARG A 94 15.68 -12.54 -4.99
CA ARG A 94 16.84 -12.84 -5.86
C ARG A 94 16.77 -14.23 -6.50
N HIS A 95 16.29 -15.23 -5.77
CA HIS A 95 16.20 -16.62 -6.21
C HIS A 95 14.76 -17.03 -6.58
N ARG A 96 13.93 -16.07 -7.01
CA ARG A 96 12.56 -16.38 -7.45
C ARG A 96 12.58 -17.25 -8.70
N GLU A 97 11.88 -18.38 -8.65
CA GLU A 97 11.73 -19.32 -9.79
C GLU A 97 10.55 -18.89 -10.70
N ALA A 98 10.70 -17.78 -11.40
CA ALA A 98 9.70 -17.33 -12.37
C ALA A 98 10.40 -16.88 -13.66
N GLN A 99 9.64 -16.81 -14.76
CA GLN A 99 10.16 -16.20 -15.98
C GLN A 99 10.62 -14.77 -15.65
N ARG A 100 11.80 -14.41 -16.15
CA ARG A 100 12.45 -13.13 -15.82
C ARG A 100 11.53 -11.93 -16.09
N ASP A 101 10.90 -11.90 -17.24
CA ASP A 101 9.97 -10.85 -17.65
C ASP A 101 8.78 -10.70 -16.69
N TYR A 102 8.26 -11.83 -16.15
CA TYR A 102 7.21 -11.82 -15.14
C TYR A 102 7.76 -11.30 -13.80
N ALA A 103 8.92 -11.79 -13.35
CA ALA A 103 9.53 -11.38 -12.08
C ALA A 103 9.89 -9.88 -12.09
N ASP A 104 10.38 -9.37 -13.22
CA ASP A 104 10.81 -7.98 -13.36
C ASP A 104 9.63 -6.99 -13.35
N ARG A 105 8.40 -7.45 -13.63
CA ARG A 105 7.21 -6.60 -13.74
C ARG A 105 6.22 -6.75 -12.59
N ASN A 106 6.34 -7.81 -11.80
CA ASN A 106 5.38 -8.15 -10.74
C ASN A 106 5.93 -7.88 -9.36
N PHE A 107 5.24 -7.02 -8.64
CA PHE A 107 5.43 -6.80 -7.23
C PHE A 107 4.08 -6.73 -6.51
N ILE A 108 3.93 -7.47 -5.41
CA ILE A 108 2.66 -7.55 -4.67
C ILE A 108 1.48 -7.89 -5.62
N ARG A 109 1.54 -9.03 -6.30
CA ARG A 109 0.45 -9.59 -7.13
C ARG A 109 0.05 -8.80 -8.39
N VAL A 110 0.49 -7.57 -8.57
CA VAL A 110 0.13 -6.71 -9.71
C VAL A 110 1.36 -6.28 -10.50
N ASP A 111 1.16 -5.92 -11.76
CA ASP A 111 2.22 -5.39 -12.59
C ASP A 111 2.66 -4.00 -12.12
N TRP A 112 3.96 -3.77 -12.23
CA TRP A 112 4.60 -2.50 -11.91
C TRP A 112 5.41 -2.02 -13.11
N PRO A 113 4.82 -1.27 -14.05
CA PRO A 113 5.55 -0.74 -15.18
C PRO A 113 6.67 0.20 -14.76
N ALA A 114 7.81 0.13 -15.48
CA ALA A 114 8.89 1.09 -15.34
C ALA A 114 8.57 2.36 -16.11
N VAL A 115 8.71 3.52 -15.49
CA VAL A 115 8.37 4.83 -16.04
C VAL A 115 9.51 5.81 -15.76
N PRO A 116 9.86 6.72 -16.69
CA PRO A 116 10.82 7.79 -16.41
C PRO A 116 10.34 8.68 -15.25
N MET A 117 11.19 8.92 -14.26
CA MET A 117 10.85 9.78 -13.12
C MET A 117 10.48 11.20 -13.55
N ALA A 118 11.15 11.73 -14.58
CA ALA A 118 10.84 13.03 -15.14
C ALA A 118 9.42 13.11 -15.71
N GLU A 119 8.95 12.07 -16.40
CA GLU A 119 7.59 12.02 -16.95
C GLU A 119 6.53 12.02 -15.83
N ILE A 120 6.79 11.29 -14.74
CA ILE A 120 5.89 11.27 -13.57
C ILE A 120 5.78 12.68 -12.98
N VAL A 121 6.91 13.34 -12.73
CA VAL A 121 6.97 14.69 -12.17
C VAL A 121 6.26 15.70 -13.10
N ASP A 122 6.54 15.66 -14.40
CA ASP A 122 5.94 16.59 -15.37
C ASP A 122 4.41 16.41 -15.46
N ARG A 123 3.92 15.19 -15.41
CA ARG A 123 2.47 14.93 -15.43
C ARG A 123 1.77 15.40 -14.17
N VAL A 124 2.38 15.22 -13.00
CA VAL A 124 1.81 15.68 -11.73
C VAL A 124 1.86 17.21 -11.64
N ALA A 125 2.99 17.82 -11.98
CA ALA A 125 3.18 19.27 -11.94
C ALA A 125 2.35 20.01 -13.03
N GLY A 126 2.16 19.42 -14.19
CA GLY A 126 1.41 19.98 -15.32
C GLY A 126 -0.09 19.68 -15.30
N ALA A 127 -0.61 18.98 -14.29
CA ALA A 127 -2.03 18.66 -14.21
C ALA A 127 -2.88 19.93 -13.98
N ALA A 128 -3.89 20.13 -14.82
CA ALA A 128 -4.87 21.19 -14.58
C ALA A 128 -5.85 20.76 -13.50
N GLY A 129 -5.84 21.43 -12.36
CA GLY A 129 -6.74 21.16 -11.23
C GLY A 129 -6.08 20.39 -10.07
N PRO A 130 -6.87 20.02 -9.04
CA PRO A 130 -6.34 19.33 -7.87
C PRO A 130 -5.82 17.93 -8.23
N SER A 131 -4.65 17.58 -7.68
CA SER A 131 -4.08 16.24 -7.85
C SER A 131 -4.98 15.17 -7.27
N PRO A 132 -5.18 14.04 -7.94
CA PRO A 132 -5.84 12.88 -7.36
C PRO A 132 -4.99 12.23 -6.24
N PHE A 133 -3.68 12.51 -6.21
CA PHE A 133 -2.77 11.95 -5.24
C PHE A 133 -2.72 12.79 -3.97
N HIS A 134 -2.90 12.14 -2.83
CA HIS A 134 -2.79 12.72 -1.50
C HIS A 134 -1.40 12.45 -0.89
N ARG A 135 -0.61 11.57 -1.48
CA ARG A 135 0.71 11.18 -1.02
C ARG A 135 1.53 10.55 -2.15
N MET A 136 2.82 10.71 -2.12
CA MET A 136 3.77 9.88 -2.87
C MET A 136 4.51 8.96 -1.88
N CYS A 137 4.75 7.71 -2.28
CA CYS A 137 5.55 6.76 -1.51
C CYS A 137 6.71 6.24 -2.36
N ILE A 138 7.93 6.37 -1.86
CA ILE A 138 9.12 5.76 -2.46
C ILE A 138 9.42 4.48 -1.70
N SER A 139 9.30 3.33 -2.38
CA SER A 139 9.63 2.02 -1.82
C SER A 139 11.03 1.61 -2.27
N MET A 140 11.87 1.26 -1.29
CA MET A 140 13.23 0.77 -1.53
C MET A 140 13.24 -0.73 -1.78
N ILE A 141 14.20 -1.19 -2.59
CA ILE A 141 14.63 -2.59 -2.64
C ILE A 141 16.06 -2.68 -2.12
N THR A 142 16.53 -3.87 -1.80
CA THR A 142 17.91 -4.08 -1.31
C THR A 142 18.89 -4.03 -2.48
N HIS A 143 19.58 -2.93 -2.60
CA HIS A 143 20.58 -2.69 -3.65
C HIS A 143 21.63 -1.67 -3.14
N PRO A 144 22.92 -1.71 -3.55
CA PRO A 144 23.96 -0.78 -3.08
C PRO A 144 23.71 0.69 -3.37
N ARG A 145 22.83 0.99 -4.33
CA ARG A 145 22.47 2.35 -4.72
C ARG A 145 21.15 2.84 -4.12
N SER A 146 20.44 1.99 -3.37
CA SER A 146 19.08 2.28 -2.90
C SER A 146 18.98 3.58 -2.13
N GLU A 147 19.93 3.86 -1.24
CA GLU A 147 19.93 5.05 -0.40
C GLU A 147 20.10 6.31 -1.25
N GLU A 148 21.14 6.37 -2.09
CA GLU A 148 21.43 7.52 -2.94
C GLU A 148 20.37 7.72 -4.03
N ASP A 149 19.84 6.65 -4.61
CA ASP A 149 18.79 6.75 -5.64
C ASP A 149 17.44 7.17 -5.01
N THR A 150 17.14 6.76 -3.76
CA THR A 150 15.98 7.29 -2.99
C THR A 150 16.10 8.80 -2.78
N VAL A 151 17.28 9.27 -2.39
CA VAL A 151 17.58 10.70 -2.25
C VAL A 151 17.40 11.43 -3.58
N SER A 152 17.88 10.86 -4.68
CA SER A 152 17.79 11.47 -6.01
C SER A 152 16.34 11.56 -6.50
N VAL A 153 15.54 10.51 -6.32
CA VAL A 153 14.10 10.48 -6.63
C VAL A 153 13.34 11.51 -5.77
N LEU A 154 13.65 11.59 -4.47
CA LEU A 154 13.03 12.56 -3.57
C LEU A 154 13.37 14.00 -3.99
N LYS A 155 14.62 14.30 -4.33
CA LYS A 155 15.05 15.62 -4.83
C LYS A 155 14.36 15.97 -6.16
N ALA A 156 14.27 15.03 -7.11
CA ALA A 156 13.58 15.26 -8.36
C ALA A 156 12.09 15.61 -8.15
N TRP A 157 11.46 14.98 -7.17
CA TRP A 157 10.08 15.28 -6.78
C TRP A 157 9.95 16.66 -6.12
N THR A 158 10.69 16.91 -5.03
CA THR A 158 10.57 18.14 -4.22
C THR A 158 11.02 19.40 -4.95
N ALA A 159 11.83 19.27 -6.01
CA ALA A 159 12.19 20.38 -6.90
C ALA A 159 11.00 20.95 -7.70
N ARG A 160 9.93 20.19 -7.89
CA ARG A 160 8.79 20.57 -8.74
C ARG A 160 7.44 20.47 -8.05
N ILE A 161 7.33 19.63 -7.03
CA ILE A 161 6.09 19.36 -6.30
C ILE A 161 6.30 19.76 -4.85
N ASP A 162 5.44 20.68 -4.37
CA ASP A 162 5.45 21.08 -2.97
C ASP A 162 5.08 19.90 -2.05
N PRO A 163 5.96 19.49 -1.10
CA PRO A 163 5.65 18.46 -0.13
C PRO A 163 4.45 18.79 0.76
N ALA A 164 4.10 20.07 0.94
CA ALA A 164 2.88 20.47 1.63
C ALA A 164 1.63 20.14 0.80
N ALA A 165 1.73 20.10 -0.52
CA ALA A 165 0.63 19.72 -1.41
C ALA A 165 0.50 18.20 -1.53
N ILE A 166 1.60 17.50 -1.80
CA ILE A 166 1.65 16.03 -1.90
C ILE A 166 2.82 15.53 -1.05
N PRO A 167 2.59 15.20 0.24
CA PRO A 167 3.62 14.75 1.15
C PRO A 167 4.23 13.41 0.70
N VAL A 168 5.49 13.19 1.10
CA VAL A 168 6.26 12.01 0.72
C VAL A 168 6.44 11.07 1.91
N SER A 169 6.23 9.79 1.67
CA SER A 169 6.60 8.70 2.58
C SER A 169 7.73 7.87 1.99
N ILE A 170 8.62 7.40 2.84
CA ILE A 170 9.66 6.43 2.49
C ILE A 170 9.28 5.07 3.08
N LEU A 171 9.25 4.03 2.25
CA LEU A 171 9.21 2.64 2.71
C LEU A 171 10.60 2.04 2.55
N SER A 172 11.30 1.89 3.67
CA SER A 172 12.69 1.49 3.67
C SER A 172 12.92 -0.02 3.84
N ASN A 173 14.02 -0.48 3.25
CA ASN A 173 14.69 -1.73 3.57
C ASN A 173 16.05 -1.38 4.19
N PRO A 174 16.14 -1.14 5.51
CA PRO A 174 17.27 -0.46 6.13
C PRO A 174 18.50 -1.35 6.35
N THR A 175 18.77 -2.31 5.46
CA THR A 175 19.86 -3.27 5.61
C THR A 175 21.23 -2.62 5.70
N THR A 176 21.45 -1.56 4.93
CA THR A 176 22.71 -0.81 4.83
C THR A 176 22.59 0.65 5.29
N MET A 177 21.39 1.08 5.68
CA MET A 177 21.13 2.44 6.12
C MET A 177 21.75 2.74 7.48
N GLU A 178 22.18 4.00 7.63
CA GLU A 178 22.62 4.57 8.89
C GLU A 178 21.67 5.70 9.34
N ARG A 179 21.78 6.12 10.59
CA ARG A 179 20.98 7.23 11.14
C ARG A 179 21.07 8.51 10.30
N SER A 180 22.24 8.80 9.73
CA SER A 180 22.46 9.95 8.84
C SER A 180 21.62 9.90 7.57
N ASP A 181 21.36 8.70 7.01
CA ASP A 181 20.52 8.54 5.82
C ASP A 181 19.06 8.86 6.15
N VAL A 182 18.60 8.41 7.32
CA VAL A 182 17.25 8.70 7.82
C VAL A 182 17.06 10.22 8.01
N ALA A 183 18.04 10.91 8.63
CA ALA A 183 18.01 12.35 8.83
C ALA A 183 18.03 13.11 7.49
N ARG A 184 18.88 12.69 6.54
CA ARG A 184 18.99 13.28 5.21
C ARG A 184 17.66 13.20 4.44
N LEU A 185 16.94 12.09 4.53
CA LEU A 185 15.63 11.95 3.87
C LEU A 185 14.59 12.91 4.46
N ARG A 186 14.54 13.06 5.79
CA ARG A 186 13.69 14.05 6.44
C ARG A 186 14.01 15.48 5.99
N ASP A 187 15.28 15.84 5.98
CA ASP A 187 15.74 17.19 5.64
C ASP A 187 15.47 17.55 4.16
N LEU A 188 15.34 16.54 3.30
CA LEU A 188 14.94 16.69 1.90
C LEU A 188 13.41 16.70 1.69
N GLY A 189 12.60 16.66 2.76
CA GLY A 189 11.14 16.81 2.69
C GLY A 189 10.33 15.54 2.76
N ALA A 190 10.94 14.40 3.14
CA ALA A 190 10.14 13.23 3.52
C ALA A 190 9.37 13.52 4.82
N GLU A 191 8.05 13.24 4.83
CA GLU A 191 7.18 13.48 5.98
C GLU A 191 7.07 12.26 6.89
N ILE A 192 7.01 11.06 6.32
CA ILE A 192 6.85 9.80 7.04
C ILE A 192 7.93 8.82 6.61
N PHE A 193 8.50 8.13 7.58
CA PHE A 193 9.47 7.05 7.36
C PHE A 193 8.92 5.73 7.90
N THR A 194 8.84 4.71 7.05
CA THR A 194 8.37 3.38 7.44
C THR A 194 9.41 2.33 7.13
N VAL A 195 9.46 1.31 7.98
CA VAL A 195 10.37 0.17 7.86
C VAL A 195 9.58 -1.05 7.41
N ALA A 196 10.04 -1.73 6.37
CA ALA A 196 9.48 -2.99 5.92
C ALA A 196 9.92 -4.11 6.87
N LEU A 197 9.40 -4.13 8.10
CA LEU A 197 9.71 -5.14 9.11
C LEU A 197 9.13 -6.51 8.73
N ASP A 198 7.91 -6.50 8.22
CA ASP A 198 7.13 -7.59 7.63
C ASP A 198 6.79 -8.76 8.59
N ALA A 199 7.68 -9.15 9.50
CA ALA A 199 7.50 -10.27 10.42
C ALA A 199 7.07 -9.83 11.83
N ALA A 200 6.34 -10.69 12.53
CA ALA A 200 5.85 -10.43 13.89
C ALA A 200 6.85 -10.80 15.00
N SER A 201 7.92 -11.51 14.68
CA SER A 201 8.95 -11.89 15.64
C SER A 201 10.32 -12.09 14.99
N PRO A 202 11.42 -12.07 15.78
CA PRO A 202 12.77 -12.35 15.27
C PRO A 202 12.86 -13.71 14.56
N GLU A 203 12.21 -14.75 15.09
CA GLU A 203 12.26 -16.12 14.56
C GLU A 203 11.60 -16.19 13.19
N ILE A 204 10.44 -15.54 13.01
CA ILE A 204 9.74 -15.47 11.72
C ILE A 204 10.57 -14.63 10.74
N PHE A 205 11.13 -13.51 11.19
CA PHE A 205 12.00 -12.67 10.38
C PHE A 205 13.21 -13.45 9.87
N GLU A 206 13.93 -14.15 10.75
CA GLU A 206 15.11 -14.93 10.36
C GLU A 206 14.76 -16.05 9.38
N ARG A 207 13.63 -16.73 9.57
CA ARG A 207 13.16 -17.80 8.70
C ARG A 207 12.70 -17.32 7.32
N THR A 208 12.06 -16.16 7.23
CA THR A 208 11.39 -15.72 6.00
C THR A 208 12.10 -14.59 5.28
N ARG A 209 12.97 -13.84 5.97
CA ARG A 209 13.59 -12.62 5.48
C ARG A 209 15.08 -12.52 5.80
N GLY A 210 15.56 -13.22 6.85
CA GLY A 210 16.91 -13.16 7.37
C GLY A 210 17.82 -14.28 6.84
N LYS A 211 18.65 -14.81 7.74
CA LYS A 211 19.65 -15.84 7.40
C LYS A 211 19.04 -17.15 6.90
N GLY A 212 17.87 -17.52 7.39
CA GLY A 212 17.18 -18.75 6.99
C GLY A 212 16.90 -18.85 5.49
N VAL A 213 16.85 -17.71 4.80
CA VAL A 213 16.67 -17.61 3.33
C VAL A 213 17.88 -16.98 2.65
N GLN A 214 19.04 -16.97 3.29
CA GLN A 214 20.27 -16.40 2.76
C GLN A 214 20.14 -14.92 2.36
N SER A 215 19.35 -14.16 3.10
CA SER A 215 19.13 -12.74 2.88
C SER A 215 20.00 -11.89 3.81
N PRO A 216 20.41 -10.67 3.43
CA PRO A 216 21.31 -9.84 4.23
C PRO A 216 20.61 -9.13 5.41
N HIS A 217 19.30 -9.24 5.52
CA HIS A 217 18.52 -8.53 6.52
C HIS A 217 18.79 -9.05 7.93
N ARG A 218 18.73 -8.15 8.91
CA ARG A 218 18.91 -8.45 10.33
C ARG A 218 17.83 -7.75 11.15
N TRP A 219 17.12 -8.48 11.98
CA TRP A 219 16.07 -7.97 12.86
C TRP A 219 16.53 -6.76 13.69
N ALA A 220 17.69 -6.86 14.34
CA ALA A 220 18.24 -5.80 15.17
C ALA A 220 18.48 -4.49 14.38
N LYS A 221 18.97 -4.58 13.13
CA LYS A 221 19.19 -3.39 12.28
C LYS A 221 17.89 -2.70 11.89
N TYR A 222 16.82 -3.48 11.67
CA TYR A 222 15.52 -2.93 11.36
C TYR A 222 14.91 -2.16 12.54
N TRP A 223 15.10 -2.68 13.76
CA TRP A 223 14.70 -1.99 14.97
C TRP A 223 15.55 -0.75 15.28
N GLU A 224 16.86 -0.83 15.08
CA GLU A 224 17.77 0.32 15.20
C GLU A 224 17.28 1.49 14.34
N ILE A 225 17.05 1.26 13.05
CA ILE A 225 16.58 2.31 12.14
C ILE A 225 15.13 2.75 12.45
N LEU A 226 14.27 1.87 12.96
CA LEU A 226 12.95 2.26 13.43
C LEU A 226 13.02 3.23 14.63
N HIS A 227 13.96 3.00 15.57
CA HIS A 227 14.21 3.92 16.69
C HIS A 227 14.81 5.25 16.21
N ASP A 228 15.75 5.22 15.28
CA ASP A 228 16.28 6.44 14.65
C ASP A 228 15.16 7.23 13.95
N ALA A 229 14.28 6.56 13.22
CA ALA A 229 13.13 7.18 12.58
C ALA A 229 12.18 7.83 13.61
N ARG A 230 11.93 7.17 14.75
CA ARG A 230 11.16 7.74 15.86
C ARG A 230 11.75 9.06 16.36
N GLU A 231 13.06 9.09 16.58
CA GLU A 231 13.73 10.29 17.08
C GLU A 231 13.78 11.42 16.05
N ILE A 232 14.00 11.07 14.77
CA ILE A 232 14.21 12.03 13.69
C ILE A 232 12.87 12.58 13.17
N PHE A 233 11.88 11.75 12.92
CA PHE A 233 10.58 12.14 12.35
C PHE A 233 9.57 12.51 13.42
N GLY A 234 9.71 11.96 14.63
CA GLY A 234 8.79 12.19 15.74
C GLY A 234 7.52 11.35 15.71
N ARG A 235 6.69 11.54 16.74
CA ARG A 235 5.44 10.79 16.94
C ARG A 235 4.50 10.92 15.74
N GLY A 236 3.89 9.80 15.34
CA GLY A 236 2.93 9.71 14.23
C GLY A 236 3.55 9.77 12.83
N ARG A 237 4.88 9.97 12.71
CA ARG A 237 5.55 10.12 11.43
C ARG A 237 6.54 8.98 11.12
N PHE A 238 6.45 7.89 11.85
CA PHE A 238 7.19 6.66 11.58
C PHE A 238 6.30 5.44 11.81
N GLY A 239 6.69 4.29 11.26
CA GLY A 239 5.93 3.06 11.44
C GLY A 239 6.57 1.86 10.79
N ALA A 240 5.86 0.73 10.82
CA ALA A 240 6.33 -0.50 10.21
C ALA A 240 5.25 -1.16 9.33
N HIS A 241 5.70 -1.79 8.24
CA HIS A 241 4.90 -2.72 7.48
C HIS A 241 4.97 -4.10 8.11
N LEU A 242 3.85 -4.80 8.18
CA LEU A 242 3.70 -6.13 8.76
C LEU A 242 2.85 -7.00 7.83
N ILE A 243 3.26 -8.25 7.64
CA ILE A 243 2.52 -9.22 6.83
C ILE A 243 1.87 -10.23 7.78
N VAL A 244 0.55 -10.39 7.63
CA VAL A 244 -0.26 -11.34 8.39
C VAL A 244 -0.30 -12.67 7.65
N GLY A 245 -0.05 -13.77 8.33
CA GLY A 245 -0.17 -15.13 7.77
C GLY A 245 1.17 -15.77 7.40
N MET A 246 2.28 -15.31 7.98
CA MET A 246 3.61 -15.91 7.79
C MET A 246 3.99 -16.93 8.88
N GLY A 247 3.01 -17.36 9.69
CA GLY A 247 3.19 -18.36 10.74
C GLY A 247 3.21 -17.81 12.17
N GLU A 248 2.87 -16.54 12.34
CA GLU A 248 2.63 -15.91 13.63
C GLU A 248 1.23 -16.22 14.17
N THR A 249 1.05 -16.11 15.49
CA THR A 249 -0.27 -16.02 16.11
C THR A 249 -0.81 -14.58 16.01
N GLU A 250 -2.14 -14.41 16.09
CA GLU A 250 -2.73 -13.06 16.14
C GLU A 250 -2.23 -12.28 17.36
N HIS A 251 -2.04 -12.96 18.49
CA HIS A 251 -1.48 -12.36 19.69
C HIS A 251 -0.06 -11.83 19.47
N GLN A 252 0.84 -12.60 18.83
CA GLN A 252 2.20 -12.15 18.54
C GLN A 252 2.21 -10.90 17.66
N LEU A 253 1.42 -10.91 16.57
CA LEU A 253 1.35 -9.75 15.68
C LEU A 253 0.77 -8.51 16.38
N LEU A 254 -0.31 -8.67 17.12
CA LEU A 254 -0.97 -7.56 17.82
C LEU A 254 -0.12 -7.02 18.98
N SER A 255 0.70 -7.85 19.62
CA SER A 255 1.70 -7.40 20.60
C SER A 255 2.73 -6.47 19.93
N LEU A 256 3.17 -6.80 18.73
CA LEU A 256 4.05 -5.93 17.96
C LEU A 256 3.36 -4.63 17.54
N VAL A 257 2.09 -4.69 17.12
CA VAL A 257 1.28 -3.48 16.83
C VAL A 257 1.19 -2.59 18.07
N GLN A 258 0.91 -3.16 19.25
CA GLN A 258 0.88 -2.40 20.50
C GLN A 258 2.24 -1.75 20.81
N GLN A 259 3.33 -2.48 20.65
CA GLN A 259 4.68 -1.94 20.85
C GLN A 259 4.96 -0.74 19.92
N LEU A 260 4.56 -0.81 18.65
CA LEU A 260 4.71 0.30 17.70
C LEU A 260 3.90 1.53 18.14
N VAL A 261 2.67 1.34 18.59
CA VAL A 261 1.81 2.42 19.10
C VAL A 261 2.37 3.02 20.40
N ASP A 262 2.86 2.22 21.32
CA ASP A 262 3.50 2.69 22.56
C ASP A 262 4.76 3.53 22.27
N LEU A 263 5.50 3.22 21.19
CA LEU A 263 6.60 4.04 20.70
C LEU A 263 6.13 5.33 20.03
N GLY A 264 4.83 5.45 19.73
CA GLY A 264 4.24 6.58 19.00
C GLY A 264 4.27 6.44 17.50
N GLY A 265 4.53 5.25 16.98
CA GLY A 265 4.46 4.90 15.56
C GLY A 265 3.10 4.35 15.16
N HIS A 266 3.01 3.86 13.93
CA HIS A 266 1.80 3.23 13.39
C HIS A 266 2.14 1.96 12.61
N SER A 267 1.13 1.10 12.41
CA SER A 267 1.30 -0.18 11.72
C SER A 267 0.57 -0.20 10.38
N HIS A 268 1.21 -0.80 9.36
CA HIS A 268 0.61 -1.04 8.07
C HIS A 268 0.52 -2.55 7.83
N LEU A 269 -0.70 -3.05 7.66
CA LEU A 269 -0.91 -4.48 7.45
C LEU A 269 -1.00 -4.85 5.98
N PHE A 270 -0.40 -5.98 5.65
CA PHE A 270 -0.56 -6.71 4.40
C PHE A 270 -1.03 -8.12 4.69
N SER A 271 -1.98 -8.61 3.91
CA SER A 271 -2.33 -10.03 3.92
C SER A 271 -1.29 -10.81 3.13
N PHE A 272 -0.72 -11.87 3.70
CA PHE A 272 0.16 -12.75 2.94
C PHE A 272 -0.55 -13.27 1.69
N PHE A 273 0.12 -13.13 0.58
CA PHE A 273 -0.28 -13.67 -0.71
C PHE A 273 0.87 -14.53 -1.26
N PRO A 274 0.62 -15.77 -1.68
CA PRO A 274 1.64 -16.66 -2.22
C PRO A 274 2.07 -16.19 -3.62
N GLU A 275 3.13 -15.40 -3.69
CA GLU A 275 3.68 -14.93 -4.96
C GLU A 275 4.31 -16.08 -5.74
N ARG A 276 3.87 -16.26 -6.97
CA ARG A 276 4.34 -17.34 -7.85
C ARG A 276 5.87 -17.33 -7.97
N GLY A 277 6.47 -18.49 -7.77
CA GLY A 277 7.92 -18.72 -7.86
C GLY A 277 8.70 -18.22 -6.64
N SER A 278 8.04 -17.66 -5.62
CA SER A 278 8.66 -17.37 -4.33
C SER A 278 8.78 -18.64 -3.49
N LEU A 279 9.68 -18.63 -2.47
CA LEU A 279 9.88 -19.81 -1.61
C LEU A 279 8.62 -20.21 -0.81
N MET A 280 7.64 -19.30 -0.68
CA MET A 280 6.39 -19.52 0.05
C MET A 280 5.16 -19.62 -0.89
N ASP A 281 5.35 -19.78 -2.19
CA ASP A 281 4.24 -19.83 -3.15
C ASP A 281 3.33 -21.07 -3.00
N HIS A 282 3.82 -22.11 -2.34
CA HIS A 282 3.10 -23.34 -2.01
C HIS A 282 2.18 -23.20 -0.78
N LEU A 283 2.30 -22.11 -0.01
CA LEU A 283 1.49 -21.90 1.18
C LEU A 283 0.13 -21.27 0.83
N PRO A 284 -0.94 -21.53 1.61
CA PRO A 284 -2.21 -20.88 1.40
C PRO A 284 -2.13 -19.38 1.75
N ALA A 285 -2.92 -18.56 1.06
CA ALA A 285 -3.12 -17.17 1.46
C ALA A 285 -3.74 -17.07 2.86
N THR A 286 -3.55 -15.95 3.53
CA THR A 286 -4.11 -15.71 4.88
C THR A 286 -5.62 -15.99 4.92
N PRO A 287 -6.11 -16.83 5.84
CA PRO A 287 -7.53 -17.06 6.03
C PRO A 287 -8.27 -15.73 6.31
N ARG A 288 -9.43 -15.54 5.68
CA ARG A 288 -10.18 -14.28 5.79
C ARG A 288 -10.67 -13.99 7.21
N GLU A 289 -10.99 -15.01 8.01
CA GLU A 289 -11.35 -14.86 9.41
C GLU A 289 -10.19 -14.29 10.24
N GLN A 290 -8.98 -14.85 10.07
CA GLN A 290 -7.77 -14.33 10.71
C GLN A 290 -7.51 -12.89 10.29
N TRP A 291 -7.54 -12.64 8.98
CA TRP A 291 -7.31 -11.30 8.44
C TRP A 291 -8.28 -10.26 9.03
N ARG A 292 -9.59 -10.57 9.08
CA ARG A 292 -10.60 -9.64 9.62
C ARG A 292 -10.40 -9.36 11.10
N ARG A 293 -10.10 -10.40 11.90
CA ARG A 293 -9.83 -10.20 13.34
C ARG A 293 -8.61 -9.31 13.56
N VAL A 294 -7.54 -9.55 12.82
CA VAL A 294 -6.31 -8.75 12.92
C VAL A 294 -6.53 -7.31 12.43
N GLN A 295 -7.25 -7.11 11.32
CA GLN A 295 -7.60 -5.76 10.85
C GLN A 295 -8.37 -4.97 11.91
N LEU A 296 -9.40 -5.57 12.49
CA LEU A 296 -10.24 -4.93 13.51
C LEU A 296 -9.42 -4.63 14.77
N ALA A 297 -8.72 -5.62 15.31
CA ALA A 297 -7.90 -5.46 16.53
C ALA A 297 -6.81 -4.39 16.33
N ARG A 298 -6.11 -4.39 15.18
CA ARG A 298 -5.12 -3.37 14.86
C ARG A 298 -5.75 -1.98 14.82
N TYR A 299 -6.90 -1.82 14.19
CA TYR A 299 -7.59 -0.53 14.13
C TYR A 299 -7.96 -0.03 15.53
N LEU A 300 -8.41 -0.93 16.39
CA LEU A 300 -8.75 -0.58 17.77
C LEU A 300 -7.53 -0.13 18.58
N ILE A 301 -6.37 -0.76 18.35
CA ILE A 301 -5.12 -0.37 19.01
C ILE A 301 -4.61 0.95 18.45
N ASP A 302 -4.55 1.11 17.12
CA ASP A 302 -3.98 2.30 16.48
C ASP A 302 -4.85 3.57 16.70
N TYR A 303 -6.20 3.43 16.71
CA TYR A 303 -7.09 4.60 16.60
C TYR A 303 -8.22 4.68 17.64
N ALA A 304 -8.60 3.57 18.30
CA ALA A 304 -9.68 3.59 19.28
C ALA A 304 -9.19 3.54 20.74
N GLY A 305 -7.88 3.58 20.95
CA GLY A 305 -7.28 3.59 22.29
C GLY A 305 -7.43 2.28 23.07
N VAL A 306 -7.83 1.19 22.41
CA VAL A 306 -7.87 -0.14 23.03
C VAL A 306 -6.46 -0.67 23.14
N ARG A 307 -6.14 -1.26 24.30
CA ARG A 307 -4.86 -1.91 24.50
C ARG A 307 -4.99 -3.42 24.35
N ILE A 308 -3.91 -4.08 23.95
CA ILE A 308 -3.89 -5.53 23.75
C ILE A 308 -4.24 -6.29 25.03
N GLU A 309 -3.89 -5.75 26.21
CA GLU A 309 -4.19 -6.33 27.53
C GLU A 309 -5.69 -6.37 27.83
N GLN A 310 -6.50 -5.57 27.14
CA GLN A 310 -7.97 -5.57 27.24
C GLN A 310 -8.61 -6.63 26.34
N MET A 311 -7.85 -7.19 25.39
CA MET A 311 -8.32 -8.23 24.47
C MET A 311 -8.18 -9.61 25.10
N ARG A 312 -9.01 -10.56 24.69
CA ARG A 312 -8.86 -11.97 25.09
C ARG A 312 -8.50 -12.83 23.90
N PHE A 313 -7.61 -13.78 24.14
CA PHE A 313 -7.12 -14.72 23.15
C PHE A 313 -7.40 -16.15 23.61
N ASP A 314 -7.58 -17.06 22.66
CA ASP A 314 -7.65 -18.49 22.95
C ASP A 314 -6.25 -19.13 23.08
N GLY A 315 -6.23 -20.45 23.33
CA GLY A 315 -4.98 -21.21 23.48
C GLY A 315 -4.11 -21.25 22.20
N GLU A 316 -4.65 -20.87 21.04
CA GLU A 316 -3.93 -20.75 19.77
C GLU A 316 -3.55 -19.29 19.45
N GLY A 317 -3.78 -18.38 20.38
CA GLY A 317 -3.47 -16.95 20.25
C GLY A 317 -4.39 -16.19 19.29
N ARG A 318 -5.61 -16.70 19.00
CA ARG A 318 -6.62 -16.02 18.19
C ARG A 318 -7.44 -15.07 19.06
N VAL A 319 -7.75 -13.88 18.56
CA VAL A 319 -8.62 -12.91 19.23
C VAL A 319 -10.04 -13.50 19.39
N ARG A 320 -10.55 -13.48 20.62
CA ARG A 320 -11.91 -13.88 20.99
C ARG A 320 -12.76 -12.70 21.47
N GLU A 321 -12.15 -11.75 22.19
CA GLU A 321 -12.79 -10.51 22.61
C GLU A 321 -11.87 -9.33 22.27
N PHE A 322 -12.47 -8.23 21.82
CA PHE A 322 -11.75 -7.07 21.30
C PHE A 322 -11.55 -5.93 22.30
N GLY A 323 -11.87 -6.15 23.58
CA GLY A 323 -11.65 -5.15 24.62
C GLY A 323 -12.65 -3.99 24.64
N LEU A 324 -13.71 -4.03 23.83
CA LEU A 324 -14.79 -3.04 23.81
C LEU A 324 -16.16 -3.68 24.07
N PRO A 325 -17.10 -2.94 24.68
CA PRO A 325 -18.50 -3.34 24.74
C PRO A 325 -19.09 -3.50 23.34
N TRP A 326 -19.99 -4.48 23.20
CA TRP A 326 -20.57 -4.84 21.89
C TRP A 326 -21.15 -3.65 21.11
N PRO A 327 -21.93 -2.71 21.68
CA PRO A 327 -22.49 -1.60 20.87
C PRO A 327 -21.40 -0.72 20.24
N GLN A 328 -20.27 -0.48 20.95
CA GLN A 328 -19.16 0.30 20.43
C GLN A 328 -18.42 -0.45 19.32
N LEU A 329 -18.14 -1.73 19.56
CA LEU A 329 -17.50 -2.59 18.56
C LEU A 329 -18.34 -2.69 17.29
N GLN A 330 -19.67 -2.84 17.46
CA GLN A 330 -20.61 -2.91 16.34
C GLN A 330 -20.57 -1.64 15.50
N ALA A 331 -20.58 -0.46 16.13
CA ALA A 331 -20.49 0.82 15.41
C ALA A 331 -19.23 0.91 14.53
N ILE A 332 -18.07 0.51 15.06
CA ILE A 332 -16.79 0.48 14.31
C ILE A 332 -16.86 -0.51 13.15
N VAL A 333 -17.44 -1.69 13.35
CA VAL A 333 -17.61 -2.69 12.28
C VAL A 333 -18.56 -2.16 11.19
N GLU A 334 -19.62 -1.46 11.57
CA GLU A 334 -20.60 -0.88 10.63
C GLU A 334 -20.05 0.33 9.87
N GLU A 335 -19.19 1.12 10.49
CA GLU A 335 -18.46 2.17 9.81
C GLU A 335 -17.53 1.61 8.72
N GLY A 336 -16.93 0.42 8.95
CA GLY A 336 -16.17 -0.32 7.96
C GLY A 336 -14.76 0.19 7.68
N ILE A 337 -14.32 1.29 8.30
CA ILE A 337 -12.99 1.89 8.08
C ILE A 337 -11.88 0.92 8.51
N ALA A 338 -12.08 0.17 9.59
CA ALA A 338 -11.14 -0.82 10.08
C ALA A 338 -10.72 -1.87 9.01
N PHE A 339 -11.55 -2.08 7.98
CA PHE A 339 -11.33 -3.08 6.93
C PHE A 339 -10.79 -2.48 5.63
N ARG A 340 -10.56 -1.18 5.62
CA ARG A 340 -9.88 -0.52 4.50
C ARG A 340 -8.39 -0.79 4.53
N THR A 341 -7.74 -0.51 3.40
CA THR A 341 -6.28 -0.59 3.31
C THR A 341 -5.64 0.28 4.39
N SER A 342 -4.79 -0.30 5.21
CA SER A 342 -3.96 0.42 6.18
C SER A 342 -2.71 1.00 5.50
N GLY A 343 -2.21 2.11 5.99
CA GLY A 343 -1.06 2.78 5.41
C GLY A 343 -0.81 4.13 6.08
N CYS A 344 0.10 4.91 5.52
CA CYS A 344 0.36 6.26 6.00
C CYS A 344 -0.92 7.08 6.07
N PRO A 345 -1.13 7.86 7.14
CA PRO A 345 -2.35 8.63 7.35
C PRO A 345 -2.64 9.56 6.18
N GLY A 346 -3.91 9.71 5.87
CA GLY A 346 -4.43 10.61 4.85
C GLY A 346 -4.64 12.02 5.40
N ARG A 347 -4.90 12.96 4.49
CA ARG A 347 -5.16 14.36 4.85
C ARG A 347 -6.58 14.62 5.37
N LEU A 348 -7.51 13.71 5.08
CA LEU A 348 -8.92 13.88 5.45
C LEU A 348 -9.20 13.39 6.88
N ARG A 349 -8.60 12.27 7.25
CA ARG A 349 -8.73 11.64 8.56
C ARG A 349 -7.45 10.83 8.82
N GLU A 350 -6.97 10.79 10.06
CA GLU A 350 -5.78 10.05 10.44
C GLU A 350 -5.96 8.53 10.29
N ASP A 351 -7.14 8.02 10.60
CA ASP A 351 -7.50 6.60 10.50
C ASP A 351 -7.86 6.16 9.07
N LEU A 352 -7.89 7.09 8.11
CA LEU A 352 -8.12 6.83 6.70
C LEU A 352 -6.82 6.97 5.93
N SER A 353 -6.23 5.85 5.54
CA SER A 353 -4.98 5.81 4.79
C SER A 353 -5.07 6.57 3.46
N ALA A 354 -4.01 7.33 3.12
CA ALA A 354 -3.79 7.81 1.78
C ALA A 354 -3.37 6.68 0.81
N CYS A 355 -2.76 5.61 1.33
CA CYS A 355 -2.30 4.47 0.55
C CYS A 355 -3.40 3.41 0.45
N ASP A 356 -4.25 3.50 -0.56
CA ASP A 356 -5.37 2.60 -0.77
C ASP A 356 -5.03 1.34 -1.59
N ARG A 357 -3.86 1.27 -2.23
CA ARG A 357 -3.29 0.10 -2.93
C ARG A 357 -4.34 -0.82 -3.56
N PRO A 358 -5.11 -0.37 -4.56
CA PRO A 358 -6.21 -1.16 -5.09
C PRO A 358 -5.76 -2.55 -5.54
N TYR A 359 -6.27 -3.58 -4.84
CA TYR A 359 -6.04 -5.01 -5.14
C TYR A 359 -4.59 -5.50 -5.06
N GLY A 360 -3.72 -4.80 -4.33
CA GLY A 360 -2.32 -5.19 -4.16
C GLY A 360 -2.13 -6.51 -3.38
N ASP A 361 -3.02 -6.81 -2.42
CA ASP A 361 -2.94 -8.01 -1.56
C ASP A 361 -4.05 -9.05 -1.83
N SER A 362 -4.94 -8.80 -2.78
CA SER A 362 -6.06 -9.71 -3.06
C SER A 362 -6.80 -9.36 -4.35
N PRO A 363 -7.45 -10.34 -5.02
CA PRO A 363 -8.25 -10.08 -6.21
C PRO A 363 -9.58 -9.37 -5.88
N PRO A 364 -10.20 -8.70 -6.87
CA PRO A 364 -11.52 -8.07 -6.71
C PRO A 364 -12.62 -9.04 -6.30
N THR A 365 -12.48 -10.33 -6.58
CA THR A 365 -13.45 -11.38 -6.24
C THR A 365 -13.39 -11.81 -4.78
N ASP A 366 -12.24 -11.56 -4.11
CA ASP A 366 -12.05 -11.89 -2.68
C ASP A 366 -11.17 -10.85 -1.99
N ILE A 367 -11.73 -9.66 -1.75
CA ILE A 367 -11.03 -8.50 -1.25
C ILE A 367 -10.55 -8.72 0.20
N ALA A 368 -9.24 -8.65 0.41
CA ALA A 368 -8.63 -8.60 1.74
C ALA A 368 -8.72 -7.16 2.31
N SER A 369 -8.07 -6.20 1.69
CA SER A 369 -8.11 -4.79 2.09
C SER A 369 -8.97 -3.99 1.11
N TYR A 370 -9.97 -3.28 1.62
CA TYR A 370 -10.86 -2.49 0.77
C TYR A 370 -10.19 -1.15 0.39
N PRO A 371 -9.99 -0.87 -0.91
CA PRO A 371 -9.45 0.43 -1.34
C PRO A 371 -10.50 1.55 -1.30
N PHE A 372 -11.75 1.21 -1.02
CA PHE A 372 -12.91 2.10 -0.93
C PHE A 372 -13.73 1.77 0.32
N GLN A 373 -14.76 2.56 0.59
CA GLN A 373 -15.71 2.26 1.66
C GLN A 373 -16.50 0.99 1.34
N PRO A 374 -16.46 -0.06 2.20
CA PRO A 374 -17.26 -1.26 2.01
C PRO A 374 -18.75 -0.94 1.98
N ASP A 375 -19.49 -1.54 1.06
CA ASP A 375 -20.93 -1.43 1.01
C ASP A 375 -21.65 -2.38 1.99
N ARG A 376 -22.99 -2.29 2.06
CA ARG A 376 -23.79 -3.12 2.98
C ARG A 376 -23.60 -4.63 2.75
N ALA A 377 -23.40 -5.06 1.51
CA ALA A 377 -23.21 -6.48 1.21
C ALA A 377 -21.82 -6.95 1.67
N GLU A 378 -20.81 -6.12 1.45
CA GLU A 378 -19.44 -6.35 1.90
C GLU A 378 -19.34 -6.34 3.43
N LEU A 379 -20.00 -5.41 4.10
CA LEU A 379 -20.07 -5.38 5.57
C LEU A 379 -20.76 -6.64 6.14
N ARG A 380 -21.81 -7.15 5.48
CA ARG A 380 -22.40 -8.45 5.86
C ARG A 380 -21.41 -9.60 5.66
N LYS A 381 -20.61 -9.61 4.58
CA LYS A 381 -19.54 -10.60 4.36
C LYS A 381 -18.48 -10.51 5.46
N ILE A 382 -18.02 -9.30 5.80
CA ILE A 382 -17.04 -9.03 6.85
C ILE A 382 -17.55 -9.57 8.20
N ARG A 383 -18.79 -9.27 8.59
CA ARG A 383 -19.37 -9.77 9.84
C ARG A 383 -19.38 -11.30 9.92
N ARG A 384 -19.75 -12.00 8.83
CA ARG A 384 -19.66 -13.47 8.79
C ARG A 384 -18.22 -13.96 8.95
N GLN A 385 -17.25 -13.30 8.33
CA GLN A 385 -15.83 -13.63 8.45
C GLN A 385 -15.28 -13.38 9.87
N LEU A 386 -15.75 -12.36 10.56
CA LEU A 386 -15.42 -12.09 11.96
C LEU A 386 -16.04 -13.12 12.93
N ARG A 387 -17.07 -13.88 12.50
CA ARG A 387 -17.88 -14.76 13.34
C ARG A 387 -18.46 -14.05 14.56
N ILE A 388 -18.76 -12.77 14.42
CA ILE A 388 -19.41 -11.99 15.47
C ILE A 388 -20.92 -12.29 15.40
N PRO A 389 -21.57 -12.58 16.54
CA PRO A 389 -22.99 -12.84 16.56
C PRO A 389 -23.79 -11.70 15.89
N VAL A 390 -24.69 -12.03 14.98
CA VAL A 390 -25.69 -11.08 14.50
C VAL A 390 -26.73 -10.99 15.59
N VAL A 391 -26.73 -9.90 16.35
CA VAL A 391 -27.89 -9.60 17.20
C VAL A 391 -29.01 -9.25 16.23
N ALA A 392 -30.03 -10.12 16.20
CA ALA A 392 -31.27 -9.82 15.50
C ALA A 392 -31.86 -8.55 16.14
N GLY A 393 -31.92 -7.47 15.36
CA GLY A 393 -32.64 -6.26 15.71
C GLY A 393 -34.12 -6.45 15.46
#